data_2c7809d3e05d44498cec3e3e85143a06
#
_entry.id   2c7809d3e05d44498cec3e3e85143a06
#
_cell.length_a   1.000
_cell.length_b   1.000
_cell.length_c   1.000
_cell.angle_alpha   90.00
_cell.angle_beta   90.00
_cell.angle_gamma   90.00
#
_symmetry.space_group_name_H-M   'P 1'
#
loop_
_entity.id
_entity.type
_entity.pdbx_description
1 polymer ?
#
loop_
_entity_poly.entity_id
_entity_poly.type
_entity_poly.pdbx_seq_one_letter_code
_entity_poly.pdbx_strand_id
1 'polypeptide(L)'
;EKLELIHVMPGAKIPQHTHEGNESFLVLHGSYSDEYGNYKQGSVQVRSDDHNHTPVGDAKTGCIGLAYTHGKIKFSGKFGKLLNLIAN
;
A
#
# COMPACT_ATOMS: atom_id res chain seq x y z
N GLU A 1 7.72 11.79 8.18
CA GLU A 1 6.57 11.90 7.30
C GLU A 1 6.99 11.82 5.82
N LYS A 2 6.15 11.23 5.01
CA LYS A 2 6.49 10.97 3.63
C LYS A 2 5.24 11.05 2.74
N LEU A 3 5.33 11.80 1.66
CA LEU A 3 4.27 11.92 0.64
C LEU A 3 4.82 11.38 -0.67
N GLU A 4 4.15 10.38 -1.25
CA GLU A 4 4.62 9.71 -2.45
C GLU A 4 3.51 9.47 -3.46
N LEU A 5 3.84 9.64 -4.75
CA LEU A 5 2.99 9.18 -5.84
C LEU A 5 3.41 7.75 -6.15
N ILE A 6 2.47 6.81 -6.05
CA ILE A 6 2.76 5.38 -6.21
C ILE A 6 1.98 4.84 -7.40
N HIS A 7 2.69 4.08 -8.24
CA HIS A 7 2.07 3.36 -9.35
C HIS A 7 2.21 1.85 -9.10
N VAL A 8 1.10 1.19 -8.88
CA VAL A 8 1.03 -0.26 -8.78
C VAL A 8 0.60 -0.80 -10.15
N MET A 9 1.50 -1.49 -10.82
CA MET A 9 1.24 -2.03 -12.16
C MET A 9 0.07 -3.01 -12.15
N PRO A 10 -0.61 -3.22 -13.32
CA PRO A 10 -1.71 -4.18 -13.39
C PRO A 10 -1.33 -5.55 -12.87
N GLY A 11 -2.11 -6.04 -11.92
CA GLY A 11 -1.89 -7.35 -11.29
C GLY A 11 -0.71 -7.44 -10.34
N ALA A 12 0.07 -6.36 -10.17
CA ALA A 12 1.22 -6.37 -9.27
C ALA A 12 0.76 -6.47 -7.82
N LYS A 13 1.54 -7.20 -7.03
CA LYS A 13 1.28 -7.43 -5.62
C LYS A 13 2.37 -6.77 -4.79
N ILE A 14 1.98 -5.92 -3.85
CA ILE A 14 2.92 -5.36 -2.88
C ILE A 14 3.09 -6.38 -1.75
N PRO A 15 4.32 -6.69 -1.32
CA PRO A 15 4.54 -7.66 -0.25
C PRO A 15 3.75 -7.29 1.01
N GLN A 16 3.31 -8.31 1.74
CA GLN A 16 2.54 -8.12 2.97
C GLN A 16 3.31 -7.23 3.95
N HIS A 17 2.62 -6.21 4.46
CA HIS A 17 3.24 -5.23 5.34
C HIS A 17 2.22 -4.60 6.29
N THR A 18 2.74 -3.96 7.32
CA THR A 18 2.00 -3.07 8.21
C THR A 18 2.78 -1.77 8.33
N HIS A 19 2.26 -0.81 9.08
CA HIS A 19 2.86 0.51 9.26
C HIS A 19 3.11 0.79 10.74
N GLU A 20 4.21 1.45 11.05
CA GLU A 20 4.52 1.86 12.44
C GLU A 20 3.72 3.10 12.86
N GLY A 21 3.03 3.71 11.95
CA GLY A 21 2.13 4.84 12.19
C GLY A 21 0.95 4.70 11.25
N ASN A 22 0.41 5.81 10.83
CA ASN A 22 -0.72 5.81 9.91
C ASN A 22 -0.27 6.04 8.48
N GLU A 23 -0.93 5.36 7.55
CA GLU A 23 -0.84 5.67 6.13
C GLU A 23 -2.21 6.07 5.62
N SER A 24 -2.27 7.17 4.89
CA SER A 24 -3.45 7.56 4.12
C SER A 24 -3.15 7.38 2.64
N PHE A 25 -4.03 6.72 1.91
CA PHE A 25 -3.83 6.47 0.49
C PHE A 25 -5.07 6.91 -0.29
N LEU A 26 -4.85 7.82 -1.24
CA LEU A 26 -5.90 8.30 -2.14
C LEU A 26 -5.72 7.66 -3.51
N VAL A 27 -6.72 6.93 -4.00
CA VAL A 27 -6.69 6.34 -5.34
C VAL A 27 -7.01 7.42 -6.37
N LEU A 28 -6.02 7.75 -7.21
CA LEU A 28 -6.16 8.76 -8.27
C LEU A 28 -6.65 8.16 -9.58
N HIS A 29 -6.23 6.91 -9.88
CA HIS A 29 -6.60 6.23 -11.11
C HIS A 29 -6.55 4.72 -10.90
N GLY A 30 -7.51 4.00 -11.53
CA GLY A 30 -7.58 2.55 -11.41
C GLY A 30 -8.15 2.11 -10.08
N SER A 31 -7.68 0.96 -9.62
CA SER A 31 -8.12 0.39 -8.35
C SER A 31 -7.10 -0.59 -7.79
N TYR A 32 -7.23 -0.86 -6.50
CA TYR A 32 -6.49 -1.94 -5.87
C TYR A 32 -7.36 -2.64 -4.83
N SER A 33 -6.94 -3.83 -4.43
CA SER A 33 -7.62 -4.57 -3.38
C SER A 33 -6.60 -5.08 -2.36
N ASP A 34 -7.08 -5.32 -1.15
CA ASP A 34 -6.33 -5.97 -0.10
C ASP A 34 -7.28 -6.86 0.71
N GLU A 35 -6.85 -7.33 1.85
CA GLU A 35 -7.66 -8.22 2.71
C GLU A 35 -8.92 -7.55 3.25
N TYR A 36 -8.97 -6.21 3.24
CA TYR A 36 -10.07 -5.44 3.82
C TYR A 36 -11.09 -4.97 2.79
N GLY A 37 -10.76 -4.98 1.50
CA GLY A 37 -11.69 -4.56 0.47
C GLY A 37 -11.08 -4.24 -0.87
N ASN A 38 -11.89 -3.63 -1.73
CA ASN A 38 -11.53 -3.18 -3.06
C ASN A 38 -11.76 -1.68 -3.13
N TYR A 39 -10.76 -0.93 -3.61
CA TYR A 39 -10.74 0.54 -3.55
C TYR A 39 -10.56 1.13 -4.93
N LYS A 40 -11.51 1.96 -5.33
CA LYS A 40 -11.58 2.57 -6.67
C LYS A 40 -11.17 4.03 -6.62
N GLN A 41 -11.04 4.62 -7.80
CA GLN A 41 -10.73 6.03 -7.98
C GLN A 41 -11.57 6.92 -7.06
N GLY A 42 -10.92 7.84 -6.38
CA GLY A 42 -11.55 8.76 -5.45
C GLY A 42 -11.65 8.27 -4.02
N SER A 43 -11.40 6.99 -3.76
CA SER A 43 -11.46 6.47 -2.39
C SER A 43 -10.19 6.79 -1.61
N VAL A 44 -10.36 6.94 -0.30
CA VAL A 44 -9.26 7.18 0.64
C VAL A 44 -9.28 6.06 1.68
N GLN A 45 -8.12 5.43 1.90
CA GLN A 45 -7.98 4.43 2.94
C GLN A 45 -6.98 4.91 3.97
N VAL A 46 -7.26 4.63 5.24
CA VAL A 46 -6.34 4.90 6.34
C VAL A 46 -5.98 3.56 6.96
N ARG A 47 -4.67 3.30 7.07
CA ARG A 47 -4.13 2.08 7.67
C ARG A 47 -3.19 2.43 8.79
N SER A 48 -3.16 1.60 9.81
CA SER A 48 -2.30 1.77 10.98
C SER A 48 -1.50 0.49 11.23
N ASP A 49 -0.78 0.44 12.33
CA ASP A 49 -0.02 -0.75 12.72
C ASP A 49 -0.90 -1.95 13.03
N ASP A 50 -2.20 -1.75 13.23
CA ASP A 50 -3.17 -2.83 13.40
C ASP A 50 -3.57 -3.50 12.08
N HIS A 51 -3.17 -2.93 10.95
CA HIS A 51 -3.58 -3.40 9.64
C HIS A 51 -2.40 -3.97 8.87
N ASN A 52 -2.31 -5.30 8.85
CA ASN A 52 -1.32 -6.00 8.04
C ASN A 52 -1.98 -6.40 6.72
N HIS A 53 -1.47 -5.92 5.59
CA HIS A 53 -2.15 -6.12 4.31
C HIS A 53 -1.21 -6.37 3.14
N THR A 54 -1.77 -6.95 2.08
CA THR A 54 -1.08 -7.23 0.82
C THR A 54 -1.85 -6.57 -0.33
N PRO A 55 -1.55 -5.32 -0.69
CA PRO A 55 -2.25 -4.65 -1.78
C PRO A 55 -1.95 -5.29 -3.14
N VAL A 56 -2.98 -5.39 -3.98
CA VAL A 56 -2.87 -5.92 -5.34
C VAL A 56 -3.52 -4.93 -6.30
N GLY A 57 -2.78 -4.47 -7.29
CA GLY A 57 -3.32 -3.60 -8.33
C GLY A 57 -4.33 -4.33 -9.22
N ASP A 58 -5.34 -3.61 -9.69
CA ASP A 58 -6.33 -4.17 -10.62
C ASP A 58 -5.62 -4.84 -11.81
N ALA A 59 -6.13 -6.00 -12.24
CA ALA A 59 -5.50 -6.81 -13.28
C ALA A 59 -5.44 -6.10 -14.64
N LYS A 60 -6.33 -5.16 -14.89
CA LYS A 60 -6.39 -4.41 -16.17
C LYS A 60 -5.75 -3.04 -16.09
N THR A 61 -6.06 -2.28 -15.05
CA THR A 61 -5.66 -0.87 -14.95
C THR A 61 -4.49 -0.62 -14.03
N GLY A 62 -4.24 -1.51 -13.08
CA GLY A 62 -3.35 -1.19 -11.98
C GLY A 62 -3.95 -0.09 -11.12
N CYS A 63 -3.10 0.61 -10.37
CA CYS A 63 -3.53 1.68 -9.50
C CYS A 63 -2.48 2.77 -9.41
N ILE A 64 -2.90 4.01 -9.54
CA ILE A 64 -2.04 5.16 -9.25
C ILE A 64 -2.65 5.88 -8.07
N GLY A 65 -1.86 6.12 -7.05
CA GLY A 65 -2.35 6.75 -5.83
C GLY A 65 -1.32 7.63 -5.16
N LEU A 66 -1.82 8.42 -4.23
CA LEU A 66 -1.01 9.33 -3.41
C LEU A 66 -1.00 8.80 -1.99
N ALA A 67 0.18 8.46 -1.50
CA ALA A 67 0.36 7.91 -0.16
C ALA A 67 0.98 8.95 0.76
N TYR A 68 0.38 9.16 1.92
CA TYR A 68 0.93 9.97 2.99
C TYR A 68 1.18 9.07 4.20
N THR A 69 2.43 8.95 4.60
CA THR A 69 2.85 7.99 5.60
C THR A 69 3.50 8.68 6.79
N HIS A 70 3.06 8.34 7.99
CA HIS A 70 3.74 8.65 9.24
C HIS A 70 4.47 7.40 9.71
N GLY A 71 5.73 7.55 10.10
CA GLY A 71 6.53 6.43 10.53
C GLY A 71 7.03 5.59 9.36
N LYS A 72 7.40 4.36 9.65
CA LYS A 72 8.00 3.46 8.67
C LYS A 72 7.05 2.36 8.26
N ILE A 73 7.18 1.89 7.02
CA ILE A 73 6.53 0.67 6.56
C ILE A 73 7.32 -0.51 7.12
N LYS A 74 6.60 -1.48 7.65
CA LYS A 74 7.19 -2.69 8.22
C LYS A 74 6.68 -3.91 7.44
N PHE A 75 7.54 -4.49 6.63
CA PHE A 75 7.19 -5.67 5.87
C PHE A 75 7.20 -6.91 6.78
N SER A 76 6.20 -7.74 6.60
CA SER A 76 6.09 -9.04 7.25
C SER A 76 6.07 -10.11 6.15
N GLY A 77 6.06 -11.37 6.51
CA GLY A 77 6.11 -12.44 5.54
C GLY A 77 7.55 -12.91 5.29
N LYS A 78 7.74 -13.69 4.24
CA LYS A 78 8.95 -14.48 4.03
C LYS A 78 10.24 -13.65 3.89
N PHE A 79 10.16 -12.50 3.24
CA PHE A 79 11.32 -11.63 2.98
C PHE A 79 11.22 -10.29 3.71
N GLY A 80 10.41 -10.24 4.78
CA GLY A 80 10.12 -8.99 5.47
C GLY A 80 11.34 -8.25 5.98
N LYS A 81 12.30 -8.94 6.59
CA LYS A 81 13.51 -8.32 7.11
C LYS A 81 14.34 -7.64 6.02
N LEU A 82 14.50 -8.31 4.88
CA LEU A 82 15.25 -7.74 3.76
C LEU A 82 14.55 -6.51 3.19
N LEU A 83 13.22 -6.59 3.01
CA LEU A 83 12.44 -5.48 2.47
C LEU A 83 12.46 -4.28 3.40
N ASN A 84 12.38 -4.47 4.70
CA ASN A 84 12.46 -3.40 5.68
C ASN A 84 13.80 -2.68 5.62
N LEU A 85 14.88 -3.42 5.41
CA LEU A 85 16.21 -2.86 5.30
C LEU A 85 16.35 -1.96 4.08
N ILE A 86 15.73 -2.34 2.97
CA ILE A 86 15.82 -1.61 1.70
C ILE A 86 14.84 -0.43 1.66
N ALA A 87 13.61 -0.60 2.14
CA ALA A 87 12.52 0.37 1.99
C ALA A 87 12.63 1.56 2.94
N ASN A 88 13.33 1.40 4.04
CA ASN A 88 13.45 2.44 5.08
C ASN A 88 14.89 2.92 5.22
#